data_0676992322777fcaeb741cf7634169be
#
_entry.id   0676992322777fcaeb741cf7634169be
#
_cell.length_a   1.000
_cell.length_b   1.000
_cell.length_c   1.000
_cell.angle_alpha   90.00
_cell.angle_beta   90.00
_cell.angle_gamma   90.00
#
_symmetry.space_group_name_H-M   'P 1'
#
loop_
_entity.id
_entity.type
_entity.pdbx_description
1 polymer ?
#
loop_
_entity_poly.entity_id
_entity_poly.type
_entity_poly.pdbx_seq_one_letter_code
_entity_poly.pdbx_strand_id
1 'polypeptide(L)'
;MNVRPNLRMSKAAFIEWSATKEERCELAGGRVVMMPRPSRAHGMIAMNLAFLLRPRLDPKQWVVIAEFGLDAGPDTLRYPDIVVDHAGGGGKDYTATAPALLAEVLSPSTAEIDLGDKAAEYLQLSSLLAYIVLSQDEPKAWVYVRTGAQFTPGPMAIGGTEAIIRIAALQLELPMADIYAGIKVG
;
A
#
# COMPACT_ATOMS: atom_id res chain seq x y z
N MET A 1 -11.17 10.69 8.34
CA MET A 1 -10.09 10.16 9.20
C MET A 1 -10.05 10.97 10.48
N ASN A 2 -10.21 10.35 11.67
CA ASN A 2 -10.12 11.09 12.93
C ASN A 2 -8.66 11.17 13.36
N VAL A 3 -8.03 12.31 13.13
CA VAL A 3 -6.75 12.66 13.75
C VAL A 3 -7.03 12.90 15.23
N ARG A 4 -6.37 12.20 16.14
CA ARG A 4 -6.37 12.64 17.57
C ARG A 4 -5.52 13.92 17.62
N PRO A 5 -6.12 15.12 17.77
CA PRO A 5 -5.49 16.38 17.33
C PRO A 5 -4.22 16.77 18.06
N ASN A 6 -3.81 16.06 19.12
CA ASN A 6 -2.69 16.45 19.95
C ASN A 6 -1.69 15.34 20.30
N LEU A 7 -1.84 14.12 19.75
CA LEU A 7 -0.91 13.05 20.07
C LEU A 7 0.24 13.03 19.06
N ARG A 8 1.35 13.63 19.42
CA ARG A 8 2.61 13.58 18.69
C ARG A 8 3.61 12.71 19.43
N MET A 9 4.33 11.89 18.69
CA MET A 9 5.37 11.05 19.27
C MET A 9 6.43 10.69 18.22
N SER A 10 7.59 10.25 18.70
CA SER A 10 8.60 9.64 17.85
C SER A 10 8.14 8.25 17.37
N LYS A 11 8.77 7.74 16.33
CA LYS A 11 8.49 6.41 15.80
C LYS A 11 8.68 5.31 16.85
N ALA A 12 9.75 5.37 17.65
CA ALA A 12 9.99 4.41 18.73
C ALA A 12 8.86 4.41 19.76
N ALA A 13 8.45 5.60 20.23
CA ALA A 13 7.34 5.73 21.16
C ALA A 13 6.00 5.27 20.56
N PHE A 14 5.80 5.47 19.24
CA PHE A 14 4.61 5.00 18.54
C PHE A 14 4.53 3.48 18.50
N ILE A 15 5.62 2.79 18.20
CA ILE A 15 5.67 1.32 18.17
C ILE A 15 5.27 0.73 19.53
N GLU A 16 5.84 1.25 20.62
CA GLU A 16 5.51 0.81 21.98
C GLU A 16 4.04 1.12 22.32
N TRP A 17 3.60 2.34 22.01
CA TRP A 17 2.24 2.78 22.31
C TRP A 17 1.19 2.00 21.51
N SER A 18 1.41 1.79 20.20
CA SER A 18 0.46 1.11 19.32
C SER A 18 0.29 -0.37 19.67
N ALA A 19 1.34 -1.03 20.18
CA ALA A 19 1.26 -2.42 20.62
C ALA A 19 0.24 -2.66 21.75
N THR A 20 -0.18 -1.61 22.46
CA THR A 20 -1.16 -1.68 23.55
C THR A 20 -2.57 -1.26 23.13
N LYS A 21 -2.79 -0.98 21.86
CA LYS A 21 -4.08 -0.47 21.34
C LYS A 21 -4.81 -1.51 20.51
N GLU A 22 -6.13 -1.50 20.63
CA GLU A 22 -7.01 -2.29 19.76
C GLU A 22 -7.27 -1.58 18.42
N GLU A 23 -7.16 -0.25 18.42
CA GLU A 23 -7.36 0.56 17.22
C GLU A 23 -6.11 0.54 16.33
N ARG A 24 -6.34 0.38 15.04
CA ARG A 24 -5.27 0.48 14.04
C ARG A 24 -4.92 1.95 13.82
N CYS A 25 -3.64 2.25 13.93
CA CYS A 25 -3.12 3.61 13.78
C CYS A 25 -1.88 3.60 12.89
N GLU A 26 -1.65 4.71 12.22
CA GLU A 26 -0.40 5.06 11.53
C GLU A 26 0.26 6.25 12.22
N LEU A 27 1.54 6.46 11.98
CA LEU A 27 2.26 7.65 12.37
C LEU A 27 2.59 8.45 11.11
N ALA A 28 2.08 9.67 10.99
CA ALA A 28 2.30 10.56 9.86
C ALA A 28 2.97 11.85 10.33
N GLY A 29 4.23 12.07 10.02
CA GLY A 29 4.99 13.24 10.45
C GLY A 29 4.92 13.45 11.97
N GLY A 30 5.06 12.39 12.74
CA GLY A 30 4.96 12.40 14.20
C GLY A 30 3.54 12.50 14.77
N ARG A 31 2.50 12.50 13.95
CA ARG A 31 1.09 12.53 14.38
C ARG A 31 0.46 11.16 14.28
N VAL A 32 -0.24 10.75 15.34
CA VAL A 32 -1.02 9.51 15.31
C VAL A 32 -2.31 9.71 14.52
N VAL A 33 -2.51 8.85 13.53
CA VAL A 33 -3.66 8.86 12.62
C VAL A 33 -4.39 7.54 12.76
N MET A 34 -5.69 7.58 13.06
CA MET A 34 -6.50 6.37 13.18
C MET A 34 -6.89 5.87 11.78
N MET A 35 -6.71 4.58 11.55
CA MET A 35 -7.15 3.93 10.32
C MET A 35 -8.64 3.57 10.41
N PRO A 36 -9.43 3.82 9.35
CA PRO A 36 -10.81 3.35 9.31
C PRO A 36 -10.87 1.81 9.26
N ARG A 37 -12.00 1.25 9.66
CA ARG A 37 -12.24 -0.19 9.45
C ARG A 37 -12.44 -0.44 7.95
N PRO A 38 -11.81 -1.47 7.37
CA PRO A 38 -11.98 -1.78 5.96
C PRO A 38 -13.41 -2.26 5.68
N SER A 39 -13.93 -1.90 4.52
CA SER A 39 -15.17 -2.47 3.99
C SER A 39 -14.93 -3.90 3.47
N ARG A 40 -16.01 -4.65 3.21
CA ARG A 40 -15.89 -5.96 2.57
C ARG A 40 -15.21 -5.87 1.19
N ALA A 41 -15.58 -4.88 0.37
CA ALA A 41 -14.99 -4.66 -0.95
C ALA A 41 -13.49 -4.38 -0.83
N HIS A 42 -13.09 -3.48 0.08
CA HIS A 42 -11.69 -3.19 0.36
C HIS A 42 -10.89 -4.48 0.70
N GLY A 43 -11.36 -5.27 1.66
CA GLY A 43 -10.66 -6.50 2.05
C GLY A 43 -10.59 -7.53 0.93
N MET A 44 -11.64 -7.65 0.09
CA MET A 44 -11.64 -8.55 -1.07
C MET A 44 -10.66 -8.09 -2.14
N ILE A 45 -10.60 -6.80 -2.47
CA ILE A 45 -9.67 -6.24 -3.45
C ILE A 45 -8.22 -6.47 -3.01
N ALA A 46 -7.90 -6.13 -1.76
CA ALA A 46 -6.56 -6.34 -1.21
C ALA A 46 -6.15 -7.83 -1.26
N MET A 47 -7.06 -8.72 -0.86
CA MET A 47 -6.81 -10.17 -0.87
C MET A 47 -6.66 -10.72 -2.29
N ASN A 48 -7.53 -10.33 -3.22
CA ASN A 48 -7.42 -10.73 -4.63
C ASN A 48 -6.07 -10.28 -5.22
N LEU A 49 -5.66 -9.04 -4.95
CA LEU A 49 -4.35 -8.55 -5.38
C LEU A 49 -3.20 -9.38 -4.80
N ALA A 50 -3.23 -9.70 -3.50
CA ALA A 50 -2.22 -10.54 -2.87
C ALA A 50 -2.14 -11.94 -3.51
N PHE A 51 -3.29 -12.57 -3.80
CA PHE A 51 -3.36 -13.86 -4.49
C PHE A 51 -2.84 -13.79 -5.93
N LEU A 52 -3.02 -12.67 -6.61
CA LEU A 52 -2.47 -12.48 -7.96
C LEU A 52 -0.96 -12.28 -7.94
N LEU A 53 -0.43 -11.53 -6.99
CA LEU A 53 0.98 -11.21 -6.87
C LEU A 53 1.82 -12.44 -6.49
N ARG A 54 1.37 -13.19 -5.47
CA ARG A 54 2.16 -14.26 -4.87
C ARG A 54 2.64 -15.34 -5.85
N PRO A 55 1.84 -15.90 -6.77
CA PRO A 55 2.31 -16.92 -7.72
C PRO A 55 3.08 -16.35 -8.92
N ARG A 56 3.05 -15.03 -9.13
CA ARG A 56 3.71 -14.35 -10.24
C ARG A 56 5.10 -13.82 -9.89
N LEU A 57 5.43 -13.81 -8.60
CA LEU A 57 6.71 -13.33 -8.08
C LEU A 57 7.60 -14.51 -7.65
N ASP A 58 8.90 -14.42 -7.92
CA ASP A 58 9.87 -15.42 -7.43
C ASP A 58 9.95 -15.34 -5.90
N PRO A 59 9.56 -16.40 -5.17
CA PRO A 59 9.56 -16.40 -3.71
C PRO A 59 10.96 -16.37 -3.08
N LYS A 60 12.01 -16.56 -3.89
CA LYS A 60 13.40 -16.40 -3.44
C LYS A 60 13.83 -14.94 -3.42
N GLN A 61 13.15 -14.09 -4.17
CA GLN A 61 13.44 -12.66 -4.28
C GLN A 61 12.41 -11.80 -3.53
N TRP A 62 11.14 -12.21 -3.54
CA TRP A 62 10.03 -11.37 -3.10
C TRP A 62 9.09 -12.09 -2.15
N VAL A 63 8.60 -11.35 -1.16
CA VAL A 63 7.50 -11.78 -0.29
C VAL A 63 6.34 -10.79 -0.43
N VAL A 64 5.11 -11.32 -0.39
CA VAL A 64 3.88 -10.51 -0.41
C VAL A 64 3.29 -10.55 0.99
N ILE A 65 3.17 -9.38 1.61
CA ILE A 65 2.69 -9.22 2.98
C ILE A 65 1.54 -8.22 2.97
N ALA A 66 0.48 -8.52 3.71
CA ALA A 66 -0.64 -7.61 3.90
C ALA A 66 -0.46 -6.80 5.19
N GLU A 67 -0.86 -5.52 5.16
CA GLU A 67 -0.92 -4.63 6.33
C GLU A 67 0.40 -4.59 7.12
N PHE A 68 1.52 -4.56 6.42
CA PHE A 68 2.83 -4.62 7.03
C PHE A 68 3.45 -3.22 7.16
N GLY A 69 4.20 -3.01 8.26
CA GLY A 69 4.80 -1.72 8.55
C GLY A 69 5.76 -1.25 7.46
N LEU A 70 5.72 0.03 7.16
CA LEU A 70 6.56 0.71 6.21
C LEU A 70 7.19 1.95 6.85
N ASP A 71 8.51 1.97 6.94
CA ASP A 71 9.25 3.15 7.31
C ASP A 71 9.28 4.14 6.14
N ALA A 72 8.40 5.15 6.18
CA ALA A 72 8.25 6.12 5.10
C ALA A 72 8.92 7.47 5.39
N GLY A 73 9.73 7.57 6.45
CA GLY A 73 10.46 8.80 6.81
C GLY A 73 10.80 8.89 8.30
N PRO A 74 11.49 9.94 8.74
CA PRO A 74 12.01 10.06 10.11
C PRO A 74 10.96 9.84 11.21
N ASP A 75 9.79 10.42 11.04
CA ASP A 75 8.66 10.33 11.98
C ASP A 75 7.40 9.79 11.31
N THR A 76 7.56 8.88 10.33
CA THR A 76 6.43 8.32 9.57
C THR A 76 6.53 6.80 9.55
N LEU A 77 5.47 6.14 10.00
CA LEU A 77 5.27 4.70 9.93
C LEU A 77 3.87 4.45 9.36
N ARG A 78 3.82 3.84 8.19
CA ARG A 78 2.59 3.51 7.45
C ARG A 78 2.36 2.00 7.47
N TYR A 79 1.14 1.60 7.14
CA TYR A 79 0.75 0.19 6.98
C TYR A 79 -0.04 0.03 5.68
N PRO A 80 0.65 -0.04 4.52
CA PRO A 80 0.00 -0.28 3.23
C PRO A 80 -0.81 -1.57 3.24
N ASP A 81 -1.92 -1.60 2.49
CA ASP A 81 -2.76 -2.79 2.41
C ASP A 81 -1.99 -3.99 1.86
N ILE A 82 -1.11 -3.77 0.87
CA ILE A 82 -0.21 -4.80 0.32
C ILE A 82 1.20 -4.23 0.17
N VAL A 83 2.17 -5.01 0.62
CA VAL A 83 3.60 -4.77 0.45
C VAL A 83 4.23 -5.95 -0.27
N VAL A 84 4.95 -5.70 -1.35
CA VAL A 84 5.91 -6.65 -1.92
C VAL A 84 7.29 -6.23 -1.46
N ASP A 85 7.88 -7.00 -0.57
CA ASP A 85 9.19 -6.72 0.01
C ASP A 85 10.24 -7.73 -0.46
N HIS A 86 11.50 -7.39 -0.31
CA HIS A 86 12.61 -8.31 -0.58
C HIS A 86 12.61 -9.47 0.42
N ALA A 87 12.88 -10.70 -0.06
CA ALA A 87 12.80 -11.94 0.74
C ALA A 87 13.91 -12.09 1.81
N GLY A 88 14.73 -11.06 2.04
CA GLY A 88 15.85 -11.10 3.00
C GLY A 88 15.50 -10.68 4.43
N GLY A 89 14.24 -10.32 4.71
CA GLY A 89 13.81 -9.86 6.04
C GLY A 89 13.73 -10.98 7.08
N GLY A 90 13.89 -10.62 8.35
CA GLY A 90 13.77 -11.54 9.49
C GLY A 90 12.31 -11.77 9.89
N GLY A 91 11.99 -12.96 10.38
CA GLY A 91 10.62 -13.30 10.84
C GLY A 91 10.11 -12.51 12.05
N LYS A 92 10.94 -11.61 12.61
CA LYS A 92 10.57 -10.71 13.71
C LYS A 92 10.58 -9.25 13.32
N ASP A 93 10.79 -8.95 12.04
CA ASP A 93 10.76 -7.58 11.56
C ASP A 93 9.32 -7.04 11.56
N TYR A 94 9.16 -5.79 11.91
CA TYR A 94 7.88 -5.09 11.95
C TYR A 94 7.69 -4.13 10.78
N THR A 95 8.73 -3.95 9.97
CA THR A 95 8.71 -3.06 8.81
C THR A 95 9.41 -3.69 7.62
N ALA A 96 8.94 -3.34 6.42
CA ALA A 96 9.56 -3.72 5.17
C ALA A 96 11.00 -3.18 5.07
N THR A 97 11.90 -3.99 4.53
CA THR A 97 13.32 -3.67 4.43
C THR A 97 13.68 -2.99 3.10
N ALA A 98 13.08 -3.46 2.01
CA ALA A 98 13.32 -2.94 0.67
C ALA A 98 12.07 -3.17 -0.21
N PRO A 99 10.97 -2.47 0.07
CA PRO A 99 9.71 -2.67 -0.66
C PRO A 99 9.88 -2.32 -2.13
N ALA A 100 9.43 -3.23 -3.00
CA ALA A 100 9.45 -3.05 -4.45
C ALA A 100 8.09 -2.63 -5.02
N LEU A 101 6.99 -3.05 -4.38
CA LEU A 101 5.65 -2.64 -4.74
C LEU A 101 4.83 -2.40 -3.48
N LEU A 102 4.08 -1.30 -3.49
CA LEU A 102 3.09 -0.97 -2.47
C LEU A 102 1.72 -0.84 -3.14
N ALA A 103 0.68 -1.27 -2.44
CA ALA A 103 -0.68 -1.02 -2.89
C ALA A 103 -1.59 -0.60 -1.74
N GLU A 104 -2.51 0.32 -2.06
CA GLU A 104 -3.57 0.82 -1.19
C GLU A 104 -4.92 0.65 -1.87
N VAL A 105 -5.93 0.32 -1.11
CA VAL A 105 -7.32 0.31 -1.58
C VAL A 105 -8.02 1.53 -1.00
N LEU A 106 -8.45 2.43 -1.85
CA LEU A 106 -9.09 3.68 -1.45
C LEU A 106 -10.38 3.41 -0.68
N SER A 107 -10.51 4.11 0.43
CA SER A 107 -11.82 4.37 1.05
C SER A 107 -12.26 5.81 0.73
N PRO A 108 -13.56 6.14 0.82
CA PRO A 108 -14.03 7.51 0.63
C PRO A 108 -13.34 8.54 1.54
N SER A 109 -12.80 8.09 2.69
CA SER A 109 -12.12 8.95 3.67
C SER A 109 -10.60 9.04 3.50
N THR A 110 -9.98 8.26 2.61
CA THR A 110 -8.51 8.19 2.47
C THR A 110 -8.01 8.61 1.09
N ALA A 111 -8.90 8.83 0.11
CA ALA A 111 -8.51 9.09 -1.28
C ALA A 111 -7.51 10.25 -1.44
N GLU A 112 -7.71 11.39 -0.76
CA GLU A 112 -6.78 12.53 -0.82
C GLU A 112 -5.42 12.18 -0.22
N ILE A 113 -5.39 11.34 0.83
CA ILE A 113 -4.17 10.94 1.53
C ILE A 113 -3.39 9.93 0.71
N ASP A 114 -4.06 8.91 0.17
CA ASP A 114 -3.41 7.83 -0.56
C ASP A 114 -2.85 8.32 -1.92
N LEU A 115 -3.57 9.23 -2.60
CA LEU A 115 -3.13 9.84 -3.85
C LEU A 115 -2.22 11.08 -3.65
N GLY A 116 -2.20 11.65 -2.46
CA GLY A 116 -1.41 12.85 -2.10
C GLY A 116 -0.25 12.52 -1.17
N ASP A 117 -0.49 12.57 0.13
CA ASP A 117 0.57 12.48 1.15
C ASP A 117 1.34 11.16 1.09
N LYS A 118 0.64 10.02 1.03
CA LYS A 118 1.28 8.70 0.95
C LYS A 118 2.05 8.54 -0.35
N ALA A 119 1.49 8.99 -1.49
CA ALA A 119 2.23 8.98 -2.75
C ALA A 119 3.53 9.77 -2.65
N ALA A 120 3.48 11.00 -2.09
CA ALA A 120 4.67 11.82 -1.90
C ALA A 120 5.72 11.16 -1.01
N GLU A 121 5.31 10.46 0.05
CA GLU A 121 6.18 9.70 0.95
C GLU A 121 6.78 8.46 0.26
N TYR A 122 5.93 7.64 -0.36
CA TYR A 122 6.34 6.33 -0.93
C TYR A 122 7.24 6.47 -2.15
N LEU A 123 6.98 7.45 -3.02
CA LEU A 123 7.78 7.67 -4.21
C LEU A 123 9.23 8.12 -3.92
N GLN A 124 9.55 8.50 -2.68
CA GLN A 124 10.92 8.77 -2.22
C GLN A 124 11.71 7.49 -1.90
N LEU A 125 11.06 6.35 -1.71
CA LEU A 125 11.72 5.09 -1.39
C LEU A 125 12.54 4.61 -2.59
N SER A 126 13.85 4.47 -2.41
CA SER A 126 14.76 4.12 -3.51
C SER A 126 14.54 2.71 -4.07
N SER A 127 14.06 1.79 -3.24
CA SER A 127 13.75 0.41 -3.61
C SER A 127 12.42 0.27 -4.37
N LEU A 128 11.51 1.24 -4.22
CA LEU A 128 10.16 1.13 -4.77
C LEU A 128 10.17 1.23 -6.29
N LEU A 129 9.53 0.26 -6.95
CA LEU A 129 9.38 0.18 -8.40
C LEU A 129 7.98 0.57 -8.87
N ALA A 130 6.96 0.31 -8.03
CA ALA A 130 5.58 0.66 -8.34
C ALA A 130 4.76 0.97 -7.08
N TYR A 131 3.83 1.93 -7.20
CA TYR A 131 2.78 2.19 -6.23
C TYR A 131 1.43 2.13 -6.94
N ILE A 132 0.51 1.31 -6.42
CA ILE A 132 -0.82 1.07 -6.97
C ILE A 132 -1.85 1.56 -5.97
N VAL A 133 -2.80 2.35 -6.44
CA VAL A 133 -3.96 2.77 -5.67
C VAL A 133 -5.20 2.25 -6.38
N LEU A 134 -6.04 1.47 -5.68
CA LEU A 134 -7.22 0.81 -6.21
C LEU A 134 -8.49 1.44 -5.64
N SER A 135 -9.49 1.72 -6.47
CA SER A 135 -10.80 2.15 -5.99
C SER A 135 -11.58 0.96 -5.44
N GLN A 136 -12.31 1.15 -4.32
CA GLN A 136 -13.24 0.11 -3.85
C GLN A 136 -14.65 0.23 -4.48
N ASP A 137 -14.94 1.34 -5.15
CA ASP A 137 -16.28 1.69 -5.66
C ASP A 137 -16.46 1.37 -7.14
N GLU A 138 -15.35 1.28 -7.90
CA GLU A 138 -15.34 0.98 -9.33
C GLU A 138 -14.03 0.26 -9.72
N PRO A 139 -14.01 -0.54 -10.82
CA PRO A 139 -12.77 -1.12 -11.35
C PRO A 139 -11.87 -0.03 -11.93
N LYS A 140 -11.08 0.59 -11.04
CA LYS A 140 -10.18 1.68 -11.38
C LYS A 140 -8.93 1.64 -10.51
N ALA A 141 -7.80 1.92 -11.14
CA ALA A 141 -6.50 2.00 -10.50
C ALA A 141 -5.76 3.27 -10.92
N TRP A 142 -4.94 3.79 -10.02
CA TRP A 142 -3.92 4.80 -10.29
C TRP A 142 -2.56 4.17 -10.02
N VAL A 143 -1.71 4.17 -11.02
CA VAL A 143 -0.45 3.42 -10.97
C VAL A 143 0.73 4.35 -11.22
N TYR A 144 1.60 4.47 -10.24
CA TYR A 144 2.90 5.10 -10.37
C TYR A 144 3.94 4.02 -10.66
N VAL A 145 4.72 4.19 -11.71
CA VAL A 145 5.78 3.25 -12.10
C VAL A 145 7.10 3.97 -12.19
N ARG A 146 8.15 3.37 -11.64
CA ARG A 146 9.50 3.89 -11.78
C ARG A 146 10.05 3.53 -13.16
N THR A 147 10.49 4.55 -13.88
CA THR A 147 11.14 4.42 -15.18
C THR A 147 12.56 4.97 -15.07
N GLY A 148 13.55 4.07 -15.03
CA GLY A 148 14.92 4.45 -14.71
C GLY A 148 15.06 4.97 -13.27
N ALA A 149 15.61 6.17 -13.10
CA ALA A 149 15.85 6.75 -11.78
C ALA A 149 14.62 7.47 -11.17
N GLN A 150 13.57 7.72 -11.95
CA GLN A 150 12.43 8.54 -11.52
C GLN A 150 11.11 7.81 -11.74
N PHE A 151 10.11 8.19 -10.95
CA PHE A 151 8.72 7.81 -11.21
C PHE A 151 8.11 8.67 -12.33
N THR A 152 7.03 8.17 -12.94
CA THR A 152 6.18 8.99 -13.81
C THR A 152 5.75 10.26 -13.09
N PRO A 153 5.60 11.41 -13.79
CA PRO A 153 5.24 12.69 -13.16
C PRO A 153 3.89 12.68 -12.42
N GLY A 154 3.04 11.71 -12.74
CA GLY A 154 1.77 11.44 -12.08
C GLY A 154 1.34 10.00 -12.33
N PRO A 155 0.24 9.54 -11.68
CA PRO A 155 -0.24 8.18 -11.87
C PRO A 155 -0.88 8.01 -13.24
N MET A 156 -0.72 6.83 -13.81
CA MET A 156 -1.55 6.37 -14.92
C MET A 156 -2.90 5.92 -14.37
N ALA A 157 -3.99 6.50 -14.85
CA ALA A 157 -5.33 6.02 -14.54
C ALA A 157 -5.68 4.84 -15.47
N ILE A 158 -6.07 3.71 -14.88
CA ILE A 158 -6.46 2.49 -15.57
C ILE A 158 -7.88 2.16 -15.12
N GLY A 159 -8.82 2.00 -16.04
CA GLY A 159 -10.22 1.75 -15.72
C GLY A 159 -10.84 0.63 -16.55
N GLY A 160 -11.88 0.00 -15.97
CA GLY A 160 -12.62 -1.09 -16.57
C GLY A 160 -12.04 -2.48 -16.26
N THR A 161 -12.91 -3.48 -16.23
CA THR A 161 -12.54 -4.87 -15.92
C THR A 161 -11.64 -5.50 -16.97
N GLU A 162 -11.72 -5.08 -18.23
CA GLU A 162 -10.90 -5.61 -19.33
C GLU A 162 -9.46 -5.08 -19.33
N ALA A 163 -9.16 -4.10 -18.48
CA ALA A 163 -7.84 -3.51 -18.41
C ALA A 163 -6.85 -4.39 -17.62
N ILE A 164 -5.56 -4.19 -17.91
CA ILE A 164 -4.46 -4.90 -17.25
C ILE A 164 -3.46 -3.88 -16.71
N ILE A 165 -3.13 -3.96 -15.45
CA ILE A 165 -2.02 -3.22 -14.83
C ILE A 165 -0.72 -3.93 -15.21
N ARG A 166 0.23 -3.21 -15.82
CA ARG A 166 1.54 -3.75 -16.20
C ARG A 166 2.65 -3.05 -15.44
N ILE A 167 3.51 -3.86 -14.79
CA ILE A 167 4.69 -3.38 -14.07
C ILE A 167 5.91 -4.10 -14.64
N ALA A 168 6.49 -3.51 -15.68
CA ALA A 168 7.57 -4.14 -16.45
C ALA A 168 8.79 -4.51 -15.58
N ALA A 169 9.15 -3.66 -14.61
CA ALA A 169 10.28 -3.89 -13.72
C ALA A 169 10.14 -5.15 -12.84
N LEU A 170 8.91 -5.60 -12.58
CA LEU A 170 8.61 -6.83 -11.85
C LEU A 170 8.05 -7.94 -12.75
N GLN A 171 7.98 -7.71 -14.07
CA GLN A 171 7.40 -8.62 -15.07
C GLN A 171 5.95 -9.02 -14.71
N LEU A 172 5.18 -8.09 -14.12
CA LEU A 172 3.82 -8.34 -13.67
C LEU A 172 2.79 -7.87 -14.69
N GLU A 173 1.79 -8.70 -14.92
CA GLU A 173 0.52 -8.38 -15.56
C GLU A 173 -0.60 -8.77 -14.60
N LEU A 174 -1.40 -7.79 -14.19
CA LEU A 174 -2.45 -7.92 -13.19
C LEU A 174 -3.79 -7.53 -13.84
N PRO A 175 -4.61 -8.51 -14.26
CA PRO A 175 -5.90 -8.22 -14.86
C PRO A 175 -6.85 -7.59 -13.85
N MET A 176 -7.49 -6.49 -14.21
CA MET A 176 -8.47 -5.81 -13.35
C MET A 176 -9.68 -6.72 -13.06
N ALA A 177 -10.07 -7.58 -14.00
CA ALA A 177 -11.13 -8.57 -13.79
C ALA A 177 -10.83 -9.48 -12.58
N ASP A 178 -9.57 -9.90 -12.41
CA ASP A 178 -9.18 -10.78 -11.32
C ASP A 178 -9.10 -10.02 -10.00
N ILE A 179 -8.59 -8.77 -10.00
CA ILE A 179 -8.52 -7.91 -8.81
C ILE A 179 -9.93 -7.64 -8.26
N TYR A 180 -10.91 -7.42 -9.15
CA TYR A 180 -12.29 -7.11 -8.79
C TYR A 180 -13.23 -8.33 -8.81
N ALA A 181 -12.68 -9.54 -8.90
CA ALA A 181 -13.47 -10.77 -8.92
C ALA A 181 -14.34 -10.91 -7.66
N GLY A 182 -15.62 -11.19 -7.87
CA GLY A 182 -16.60 -11.39 -6.79
C GLY A 182 -17.06 -10.11 -6.06
N ILE A 183 -16.64 -8.92 -6.54
CA ILE A 183 -17.01 -7.64 -5.94
C ILE A 183 -18.16 -7.04 -6.73
N LYS A 184 -19.24 -6.73 -6.03
CA LYS A 184 -20.35 -5.92 -6.57
C LYS A 184 -19.96 -4.46 -6.36
N VAL A 185 -19.46 -3.82 -7.39
CA VAL A 185 -19.31 -2.37 -7.44
C VAL A 185 -20.67 -1.79 -7.80
N GLY A 186 -21.19 -0.93 -6.94
CA GLY A 186 -22.53 -0.34 -7.06
C GLY A 186 -22.50 0.96 -7.84
#